data_2ea87a00a57d6048173fac0b3e17c09b
#
_entry.id   2ea87a00a57d6048173fac0b3e17c09b
#
_cell.length_a   1.000
_cell.length_b   1.000
_cell.length_c   1.000
_cell.angle_alpha   90.00
_cell.angle_beta   90.00
_cell.angle_gamma   90.00
#
_symmetry.space_group_name_H-M   'P 1'
#
loop_
_entity.id
_entity.type
_entity.pdbx_description
1 polymer ?
#
loop_
_entity_poly.entity_id
_entity_poly.type
_entity_poly.pdbx_seq_one_letter_code
_entity_poly.pdbx_strand_id
1 'polypeptide(L)'
;MQINKESRELLEKVMTRLHNSIKNPWETQMEPYQVVPNVFYVGNKYVGSYLLKTDAGIILIDATLQETAYLLIESIRKLGFDPQKIKKLLISHGHIDHCGAARLIQEYTGCEIYFPQGDAFFLTDRRDLLLGDVPDFKVTGNYDYNSQMDFGNIRIKPVHTPGHTPGCTSFLISVDIGIEKLLLGMHGGMGLNGLSLAELEQNHLPASLQKDYEKSLKEISK
;
A
#
# COMPACT_ATOMS: atom_id res chain seq x y z
N MET A 1 12.02 -22.14 12.91
CA MET A 1 13.07 -22.11 11.86
C MET A 1 13.96 -20.92 12.15
N GLN A 2 15.24 -21.09 12.42
CA GLN A 2 16.14 -19.95 12.66
C GLN A 2 16.20 -19.16 11.35
N ILE A 3 16.01 -17.84 11.44
CA ILE A 3 16.24 -16.93 10.32
C ILE A 3 17.69 -17.13 9.89
N ASN A 4 17.93 -17.50 8.64
CA ASN A 4 19.27 -17.69 8.14
C ASN A 4 20.01 -16.33 8.05
N LYS A 5 21.33 -16.37 7.88
CA LYS A 5 22.17 -15.16 7.84
C LYS A 5 21.73 -14.20 6.74
N GLU A 6 21.40 -14.70 5.54
CA GLU A 6 20.95 -13.88 4.41
C GLU A 6 19.62 -13.14 4.70
N SER A 7 18.68 -13.83 5.35
CA SER A 7 17.38 -13.20 5.72
C SER A 7 17.57 -12.09 6.76
N ARG A 8 18.51 -12.25 7.71
CA ARG A 8 18.85 -11.19 8.67
C ARG A 8 19.46 -9.98 7.97
N GLU A 9 20.45 -10.20 7.11
CA GLU A 9 21.09 -9.13 6.34
C GLU A 9 20.09 -8.38 5.44
N LEU A 10 19.12 -9.10 4.87
CA LEU A 10 18.05 -8.49 4.09
C LEU A 10 17.15 -7.62 4.97
N LEU A 11 16.72 -8.13 6.13
CA LEU A 11 15.90 -7.38 7.08
C LEU A 11 16.62 -6.12 7.56
N GLU A 12 17.91 -6.22 7.94
CA GLU A 12 18.72 -5.06 8.34
C GLU A 12 18.81 -4.01 7.23
N LYS A 13 18.94 -4.43 5.96
CA LYS A 13 18.94 -3.52 4.81
C LYS A 13 17.59 -2.83 4.64
N VAL A 14 16.48 -3.56 4.80
CA VAL A 14 15.13 -2.99 4.70
C VAL A 14 14.89 -1.96 5.81
N MET A 15 15.21 -2.31 7.06
CA MET A 15 15.06 -1.41 8.20
C MET A 15 15.98 -0.18 8.10
N THR A 16 17.21 -0.36 7.59
CA THR A 16 18.12 0.76 7.32
C THR A 16 17.55 1.69 6.25
N ARG A 17 16.97 1.16 5.18
CA ARG A 17 16.31 1.98 4.13
C ARG A 17 15.11 2.74 4.70
N LEU A 18 14.27 2.08 5.47
CA LEU A 18 13.12 2.73 6.12
C LEU A 18 13.59 3.86 7.03
N HIS A 19 14.57 3.61 7.91
CA HIS A 19 15.14 4.61 8.79
C HIS A 19 15.74 5.80 8.03
N ASN A 20 16.50 5.53 6.96
CA ASN A 20 17.06 6.58 6.11
C ASN A 20 15.98 7.37 5.38
N SER A 21 14.89 6.72 4.95
CA SER A 21 13.75 7.38 4.31
C SER A 21 13.03 8.33 5.27
N ILE A 22 12.97 8.00 6.54
CA ILE A 22 12.44 8.88 7.59
C ILE A 22 13.41 10.06 7.85
N LYS A 23 14.70 9.77 7.99
CA LYS A 23 15.71 10.77 8.35
C LYS A 23 16.07 11.71 7.21
N ASN A 24 16.15 11.21 5.97
CA ASN A 24 16.57 11.93 4.78
C ASN A 24 15.55 11.71 3.64
N PRO A 25 14.28 12.13 3.80
CA PRO A 25 13.21 11.79 2.88
C PRO A 25 13.47 12.26 1.44
N TRP A 26 14.20 13.37 1.25
CA TRP A 26 14.57 13.89 -0.09
C TRP A 26 15.44 12.93 -0.92
N GLU A 27 16.20 12.04 -0.28
CA GLU A 27 17.03 11.04 -0.97
C GLU A 27 16.19 9.95 -1.63
N THR A 28 14.93 9.81 -1.23
CA THR A 28 13.98 8.83 -1.79
C THR A 28 13.27 9.33 -3.04
N GLN A 29 13.45 10.60 -3.40
CA GLN A 29 12.78 11.22 -4.54
C GLN A 29 13.00 10.43 -5.82
N MET A 30 11.91 10.25 -6.57
CA MET A 30 11.88 9.63 -7.89
C MET A 30 10.97 10.45 -8.80
N GLU A 31 11.31 10.57 -10.09
CA GLU A 31 10.42 11.25 -11.03
C GLU A 31 9.17 10.39 -11.27
N PRO A 32 7.97 10.99 -11.19
CA PRO A 32 6.74 10.29 -11.47
C PRO A 32 6.59 10.01 -12.97
N TYR A 33 5.89 8.96 -13.32
CA TYR A 33 5.69 8.58 -14.72
C TYR A 33 4.34 7.88 -14.94
N GLN A 34 3.89 7.90 -16.18
CA GLN A 34 2.73 7.14 -16.61
C GLN A 34 3.12 5.67 -16.84
N VAL A 35 2.45 4.77 -16.15
CA VAL A 35 2.64 3.30 -16.28
C VAL A 35 1.92 2.79 -17.52
N VAL A 36 0.63 3.11 -17.61
CA VAL A 36 -0.27 2.89 -18.74
C VAL A 36 -1.26 4.05 -18.80
N PRO A 37 -2.06 4.22 -19.83
CA PRO A 37 -3.09 5.27 -19.86
C PRO A 37 -3.95 5.25 -18.57
N ASN A 38 -4.10 6.42 -17.95
CA ASN A 38 -4.85 6.65 -16.72
C ASN A 38 -4.25 6.07 -15.42
N VAL A 39 -3.08 5.43 -15.46
CA VAL A 39 -2.37 4.90 -14.29
C VAL A 39 -0.97 5.48 -14.21
N PHE A 40 -0.62 6.09 -13.07
CA PHE A 40 0.63 6.80 -12.89
C PHE A 40 1.33 6.33 -11.62
N TYR A 41 2.65 6.16 -11.69
CA TYR A 41 3.49 5.97 -10.53
C TYR A 41 3.80 7.34 -9.90
N VAL A 42 3.49 7.50 -8.62
CA VAL A 42 3.71 8.73 -7.86
C VAL A 42 4.47 8.49 -6.55
N GLY A 43 4.86 7.26 -6.30
CA GLY A 43 5.63 6.85 -5.14
C GLY A 43 7.06 7.38 -5.13
N ASN A 44 7.91 6.70 -4.38
CA ASN A 44 9.33 7.06 -4.27
C ASN A 44 10.22 5.85 -4.65
N LYS A 45 11.54 5.95 -4.48
CA LYS A 45 12.49 4.87 -4.85
C LYS A 45 12.24 3.53 -4.16
N TYR A 46 11.54 3.52 -3.01
CA TYR A 46 11.42 2.35 -2.15
C TYR A 46 9.98 1.89 -1.93
N VAL A 47 9.03 2.82 -2.06
CA VAL A 47 7.61 2.56 -1.78
C VAL A 47 6.76 2.95 -2.97
N GLY A 48 5.99 1.98 -3.47
CA GLY A 48 5.05 2.19 -4.57
C GLY A 48 3.82 2.95 -4.07
N SER A 49 3.45 3.99 -4.82
CA SER A 49 2.14 4.63 -4.73
C SER A 49 1.65 4.92 -6.15
N TYR A 50 0.37 4.71 -6.40
CA TYR A 50 -0.19 4.83 -7.73
C TYR A 50 -1.40 5.77 -7.75
N LEU A 51 -1.40 6.68 -8.70
CA LEU A 51 -2.52 7.56 -8.98
C LEU A 51 -3.30 7.02 -10.17
N LEU A 52 -4.60 6.87 -10.00
CA LEU A 52 -5.53 6.42 -11.02
C LEU A 52 -6.46 7.58 -11.42
N LYS A 53 -6.40 7.99 -12.68
CA LYS A 53 -7.33 8.97 -13.25
C LYS A 53 -8.59 8.25 -13.72
N THR A 54 -9.68 8.40 -12.97
CA THR A 54 -10.96 7.73 -13.27
C THR A 54 -12.05 8.71 -13.65
N ASP A 55 -13.15 8.21 -14.22
CA ASP A 55 -14.34 9.02 -14.52
C ASP A 55 -15.01 9.51 -13.23
N ALA A 56 -14.82 8.81 -12.11
CA ALA A 56 -15.35 9.18 -10.80
C ALA A 56 -14.41 10.11 -9.98
N GLY A 57 -13.26 10.50 -10.55
CA GLY A 57 -12.25 11.34 -9.90
C GLY A 57 -10.90 10.64 -9.75
N ILE A 58 -10.03 11.18 -8.91
CA ILE A 58 -8.69 10.63 -8.67
C ILE A 58 -8.74 9.63 -7.51
N ILE A 59 -8.18 8.45 -7.74
CA ILE A 59 -7.96 7.43 -6.72
C ILE A 59 -6.46 7.33 -6.47
N LEU A 60 -6.06 7.28 -5.22
CA LEU A 60 -4.68 7.02 -4.81
C LEU A 60 -4.59 5.63 -4.18
N ILE A 61 -3.58 4.86 -4.52
CA ILE A 61 -3.25 3.60 -3.85
C ILE A 61 -1.95 3.80 -3.10
N ASP A 62 -2.00 3.59 -1.78
CA ASP A 62 -0.97 3.81 -0.77
C ASP A 62 -0.49 5.27 -0.65
N ALA A 63 -0.17 5.66 0.58
CA ALA A 63 0.11 7.05 0.93
C ALA A 63 1.58 7.34 1.21
N THR A 64 2.45 6.33 1.17
CA THR A 64 3.87 6.42 1.56
C THR A 64 4.07 6.78 3.05
N LEU A 65 5.30 7.11 3.44
CA LEU A 65 5.65 7.63 4.77
C LEU A 65 5.12 9.06 4.96
N GLN A 66 4.84 9.45 6.20
CA GLN A 66 4.49 10.83 6.53
C GLN A 66 5.60 11.80 6.10
N GLU A 67 6.85 11.46 6.33
CA GLU A 67 8.02 12.27 6.01
C GLU A 67 8.21 12.46 4.50
N THR A 68 7.70 11.54 3.68
CA THR A 68 7.78 11.62 2.22
C THR A 68 6.49 12.12 1.55
N ALA A 69 5.48 12.49 2.34
CA ALA A 69 4.19 12.97 1.83
C ALA A 69 4.30 14.15 0.86
N TYR A 70 5.24 15.09 1.13
CA TYR A 70 5.47 16.22 0.25
C TYR A 70 5.99 15.81 -1.13
N LEU A 71 6.81 14.74 -1.21
CA LEU A 71 7.27 14.18 -2.48
C LEU A 71 6.12 13.56 -3.27
N LEU A 72 5.21 12.87 -2.58
CA LEU A 72 4.00 12.31 -3.19
C LEU A 72 3.11 13.42 -3.78
N ILE A 73 2.84 14.48 -3.02
CA ILE A 73 2.07 15.63 -3.48
C ILE A 73 2.73 16.31 -4.68
N GLU A 74 4.07 16.50 -4.63
CA GLU A 74 4.83 17.10 -5.71
C GLU A 74 4.83 16.22 -6.97
N SER A 75 4.95 14.91 -6.82
CA SER A 75 4.85 13.95 -7.93
C SER A 75 3.50 14.06 -8.65
N ILE A 76 2.40 14.17 -7.89
CA ILE A 76 1.07 14.35 -8.46
C ILE A 76 0.96 15.67 -9.24
N ARG A 77 1.51 16.77 -8.70
CA ARG A 77 1.53 18.07 -9.36
C ARG A 77 2.38 18.09 -10.62
N LYS A 78 3.55 17.45 -10.62
CA LYS A 78 4.42 17.31 -11.79
C LYS A 78 3.72 16.62 -12.95
N LEU A 79 2.81 15.70 -12.68
CA LEU A 79 1.99 15.05 -13.71
C LEU A 79 0.80 15.91 -14.17
N GLY A 80 0.65 17.13 -13.64
CA GLY A 80 -0.43 18.06 -14.00
C GLY A 80 -1.75 17.80 -13.27
N PHE A 81 -1.75 16.96 -12.23
CA PHE A 81 -2.95 16.73 -11.43
C PHE A 81 -3.01 17.64 -10.20
N ASP A 82 -4.23 17.99 -9.81
CA ASP A 82 -4.49 18.67 -8.54
C ASP A 82 -4.66 17.61 -7.43
N PRO A 83 -3.75 17.54 -6.45
CA PRO A 83 -3.86 16.57 -5.36
C PRO A 83 -5.16 16.71 -4.55
N GLN A 84 -5.76 17.90 -4.48
CA GLN A 84 -7.04 18.13 -3.79
C GLN A 84 -8.23 17.41 -4.46
N LYS A 85 -8.04 16.90 -5.67
CA LYS A 85 -9.05 16.12 -6.39
C LYS A 85 -9.04 14.63 -6.05
N ILE A 86 -8.15 14.16 -5.18
CA ILE A 86 -8.17 12.80 -4.68
C ILE A 86 -9.49 12.56 -3.94
N LYS A 87 -10.24 11.57 -4.38
CA LYS A 87 -11.55 11.18 -3.81
C LYS A 87 -11.46 9.99 -2.87
N LYS A 88 -10.55 9.07 -3.16
CA LYS A 88 -10.33 7.87 -2.36
C LYS A 88 -8.84 7.56 -2.24
N LEU A 89 -8.46 7.10 -1.06
CA LEU A 89 -7.17 6.50 -0.76
C LEU A 89 -7.42 5.03 -0.42
N LEU A 90 -6.83 4.12 -1.20
CA LEU A 90 -6.90 2.68 -0.99
C LEU A 90 -5.58 2.23 -0.36
N ILE A 91 -5.60 1.78 0.88
CA ILE A 91 -4.40 1.29 1.59
C ILE A 91 -4.28 -0.22 1.40
N SER A 92 -3.13 -0.67 0.91
CA SER A 92 -2.86 -2.09 0.66
C SER A 92 -2.67 -2.89 1.94
N HIS A 93 -2.00 -2.32 2.94
CA HIS A 93 -1.78 -2.93 4.27
C HIS A 93 -1.33 -1.89 5.31
N GLY A 94 -1.30 -2.30 6.58
CA GLY A 94 -1.15 -1.41 7.72
C GLY A 94 0.29 -1.04 8.10
N HIS A 95 1.30 -1.12 7.23
CA HIS A 95 2.64 -0.64 7.58
C HIS A 95 2.81 0.85 7.30
N ILE A 96 3.69 1.49 8.08
CA ILE A 96 3.94 2.94 8.05
C ILE A 96 4.29 3.46 6.65
N ASP A 97 5.03 2.71 5.86
CA ASP A 97 5.44 3.10 4.50
C ASP A 97 4.29 3.05 3.47
N HIS A 98 3.13 2.49 3.83
CA HIS A 98 1.93 2.45 3.00
C HIS A 98 0.80 3.34 3.54
N CYS A 99 0.70 3.50 4.87
CA CYS A 99 -0.36 4.30 5.49
C CYS A 99 0.14 5.54 6.25
N GLY A 100 1.44 5.79 6.33
CA GLY A 100 2.03 6.86 7.16
C GLY A 100 1.49 8.25 6.87
N ALA A 101 1.33 8.60 5.60
CA ALA A 101 0.78 9.89 5.21
C ALA A 101 -0.76 9.92 5.07
N ALA A 102 -1.47 8.84 5.44
CA ALA A 102 -2.93 8.74 5.24
C ALA A 102 -3.69 9.91 5.88
N ARG A 103 -3.35 10.29 7.12
CA ARG A 103 -3.95 11.45 7.79
C ARG A 103 -3.74 12.74 7.02
N LEU A 104 -2.50 13.03 6.61
CA LEU A 104 -2.18 14.24 5.86
C LEU A 104 -2.98 14.31 4.56
N ILE A 105 -3.03 13.21 3.81
CA ILE A 105 -3.81 13.14 2.56
C ILE A 105 -5.30 13.36 2.85
N GLN A 106 -5.85 12.74 3.90
CA GLN A 106 -7.26 12.89 4.26
C GLN A 106 -7.61 14.33 4.66
N GLU A 107 -6.80 14.97 5.50
CA GLU A 107 -7.02 16.38 5.93
C GLU A 107 -6.88 17.35 4.75
N TYR A 108 -5.93 17.09 3.85
CA TYR A 108 -5.68 17.95 2.70
C TYR A 108 -6.75 17.85 1.59
N THR A 109 -7.36 16.67 1.42
CA THR A 109 -8.24 16.37 0.30
C THR A 109 -9.71 16.15 0.69
N GLY A 110 -9.96 15.75 1.94
CA GLY A 110 -11.25 15.24 2.39
C GLY A 110 -11.60 13.85 1.84
N CYS A 111 -10.62 13.08 1.34
CA CYS A 111 -10.88 11.80 0.69
C CYS A 111 -11.39 10.72 1.66
N GLU A 112 -12.12 9.76 1.10
CA GLU A 112 -12.45 8.52 1.79
C GLU A 112 -11.21 7.61 1.84
N ILE A 113 -10.97 6.96 3.00
CA ILE A 113 -9.89 5.99 3.16
C ILE A 113 -10.47 4.59 3.30
N TYR A 114 -10.05 3.69 2.41
CA TYR A 114 -10.30 2.26 2.49
C TYR A 114 -9.09 1.57 3.10
N PHE A 115 -9.35 0.76 4.13
CA PHE A 115 -8.29 0.06 4.88
C PHE A 115 -8.64 -1.43 5.03
N PRO A 116 -7.64 -2.34 4.96
CA PRO A 116 -7.91 -3.77 5.08
C PRO A 116 -8.43 -4.12 6.48
N GLN A 117 -9.58 -4.79 6.55
CA GLN A 117 -10.19 -5.18 7.83
C GLN A 117 -9.27 -6.07 8.68
N GLY A 118 -8.46 -6.92 8.04
CA GLY A 118 -7.52 -7.80 8.73
C GLY A 118 -6.39 -7.08 9.46
N ASP A 119 -6.11 -5.81 9.11
CA ASP A 119 -5.09 -4.98 9.76
C ASP A 119 -5.71 -3.89 10.66
N ALA A 120 -7.04 -3.85 10.81
CA ALA A 120 -7.69 -2.77 11.56
C ALA A 120 -7.20 -2.67 13.03
N PHE A 121 -6.83 -3.79 13.64
CA PHE A 121 -6.30 -3.82 15.00
C PHE A 121 -4.90 -3.19 15.13
N PHE A 122 -4.17 -2.96 14.01
CA PHE A 122 -2.93 -2.19 14.00
C PHE A 122 -3.18 -0.71 14.34
N LEU A 123 -4.35 -0.19 14.02
CA LEU A 123 -4.70 1.20 14.29
C LEU A 123 -5.15 1.44 15.75
N THR A 124 -5.39 0.38 16.51
CA THR A 124 -5.91 0.44 17.88
C THR A 124 -4.98 -0.29 18.86
N ASP A 125 -5.11 -1.60 18.97
CA ASP A 125 -4.53 -2.41 20.04
C ASP A 125 -3.06 -2.77 19.82
N ARG A 126 -2.63 -2.79 18.55
CA ARG A 126 -1.31 -3.24 18.14
C ARG A 126 -0.60 -2.26 17.20
N ARG A 127 -0.52 -1.01 17.65
CA ARG A 127 0.17 0.04 16.88
C ARG A 127 1.66 -0.22 16.66
N ASP A 128 2.25 -1.07 17.49
CA ASP A 128 3.61 -1.60 17.31
C ASP A 128 3.81 -2.31 15.96
N LEU A 129 2.76 -2.95 15.42
CA LEU A 129 2.78 -3.63 14.14
C LEU A 129 2.71 -2.68 12.91
N LEU A 130 2.46 -1.39 13.13
CA LEU A 130 2.59 -0.37 12.08
C LEU A 130 4.05 -0.15 11.67
N LEU A 131 5.00 -0.58 12.48
CA LEU A 131 6.45 -0.43 12.33
C LEU A 131 6.95 1.03 12.41
N GLY A 132 6.16 1.91 13.02
CA GLY A 132 6.52 3.30 13.28
C GLY A 132 5.33 4.14 13.75
N ASP A 133 5.56 5.45 13.89
CA ASP A 133 4.53 6.37 14.33
C ASP A 133 3.65 6.80 13.14
N VAL A 134 2.40 6.35 13.15
CA VAL A 134 1.38 6.69 12.15
C VAL A 134 0.31 7.55 12.82
N PRO A 135 0.13 8.82 12.41
CA PRO A 135 -0.94 9.64 12.94
C PRO A 135 -2.32 9.04 12.68
N ASP A 136 -3.23 9.20 13.65
CA ASP A 136 -4.58 8.68 13.55
C ASP A 136 -5.31 9.29 12.35
N PHE A 137 -5.94 8.46 11.55
CA PHE A 137 -6.79 8.83 10.42
C PHE A 137 -8.13 8.10 10.49
N LYS A 138 -9.13 8.62 9.81
CA LYS A 138 -10.47 8.04 9.81
C LYS A 138 -10.63 7.05 8.66
N VAL A 139 -10.71 5.76 8.99
CA VAL A 139 -11.14 4.73 8.02
C VAL A 139 -12.61 4.95 7.70
N THR A 140 -12.94 5.06 6.42
CA THR A 140 -14.31 5.29 5.92
C THR A 140 -14.91 4.07 5.23
N GLY A 141 -14.08 3.10 4.86
CA GLY A 141 -14.54 1.87 4.22
C GLY A 141 -13.54 0.72 4.37
N ASN A 142 -14.05 -0.50 4.17
CA ASN A 142 -13.26 -1.73 4.10
C ASN A 142 -13.45 -2.36 2.71
N TYR A 143 -12.58 -3.30 2.36
CA TYR A 143 -12.68 -4.01 1.09
C TYR A 143 -13.70 -5.15 1.16
N ASP A 144 -14.59 -5.20 0.17
CA ASP A 144 -15.35 -6.42 -0.13
C ASP A 144 -14.58 -7.23 -1.18
N TYR A 145 -13.94 -8.30 -0.75
CA TYR A 145 -13.14 -9.15 -1.62
C TYR A 145 -13.96 -9.98 -2.63
N ASN A 146 -15.30 -9.95 -2.55
CA ASN A 146 -16.19 -10.63 -3.49
C ASN A 146 -16.66 -9.71 -4.62
N SER A 147 -16.52 -8.40 -4.48
CA SER A 147 -16.99 -7.41 -5.45
C SER A 147 -15.85 -6.61 -6.08
N GLN A 148 -16.16 -5.89 -7.15
CA GLN A 148 -15.28 -4.91 -7.77
C GLN A 148 -15.73 -3.49 -7.40
N MET A 149 -14.78 -2.61 -7.21
CA MET A 149 -15.02 -1.17 -7.12
C MET A 149 -15.05 -0.60 -8.55
N ASP A 150 -16.16 -0.03 -8.97
CA ASP A 150 -16.33 0.54 -10.33
C ASP A 150 -16.16 2.08 -10.27
N PHE A 151 -15.26 2.59 -11.09
CA PHE A 151 -14.95 4.01 -11.23
C PHE A 151 -15.09 4.49 -12.69
N GLY A 152 -15.92 3.81 -13.48
CA GLY A 152 -16.14 4.06 -14.90
C GLY A 152 -15.05 3.40 -15.77
N ASN A 153 -14.13 4.19 -16.29
CA ASN A 153 -13.01 3.69 -17.10
C ASN A 153 -12.02 2.79 -16.36
N ILE A 154 -12.07 2.74 -15.03
CA ILE A 154 -11.22 1.87 -14.19
C ILE A 154 -12.10 1.06 -13.24
N ARG A 155 -11.83 -0.24 -13.15
CA ARG A 155 -12.38 -1.14 -12.14
C ARG A 155 -11.26 -1.75 -11.32
N ILE A 156 -11.46 -1.82 -10.01
CA ILE A 156 -10.48 -2.37 -9.07
C ILE A 156 -11.12 -3.54 -8.32
N LYS A 157 -10.53 -4.72 -8.46
CA LYS A 157 -10.88 -5.89 -7.67
C LYS A 157 -9.85 -6.02 -6.55
N PRO A 158 -10.23 -5.75 -5.29
CA PRO A 158 -9.37 -6.09 -4.16
C PRO A 158 -9.30 -7.61 -4.02
N VAL A 159 -8.12 -8.11 -3.71
CA VAL A 159 -7.85 -9.53 -3.48
C VAL A 159 -7.17 -9.68 -2.14
N HIS A 160 -7.76 -10.43 -1.22
CA HIS A 160 -7.15 -10.70 0.07
C HIS A 160 -5.94 -11.62 -0.11
N THR A 161 -4.76 -11.12 0.19
CA THR A 161 -3.47 -11.80 0.03
C THR A 161 -2.68 -11.77 1.33
N PRO A 162 -3.23 -12.41 2.40
CA PRO A 162 -2.60 -12.40 3.72
C PRO A 162 -1.23 -13.05 3.70
N GLY A 163 -0.36 -12.59 4.59
CA GLY A 163 1.00 -13.10 4.75
C GLY A 163 1.93 -12.02 5.22
N HIS A 164 2.23 -11.03 4.38
CA HIS A 164 3.04 -9.87 4.77
C HIS A 164 2.43 -9.13 5.97
N THR A 165 1.11 -8.94 5.94
CA THR A 165 0.26 -8.64 7.10
C THR A 165 -1.00 -9.51 7.03
N PRO A 166 -1.76 -9.67 8.12
CA PRO A 166 -3.03 -10.40 8.11
C PRO A 166 -4.07 -9.83 7.12
N GLY A 167 -4.08 -8.50 6.94
CA GLY A 167 -5.02 -7.81 6.07
C GLY A 167 -4.48 -7.48 4.68
N CYS A 168 -3.25 -7.86 4.36
CA CYS A 168 -2.62 -7.51 3.08
C CYS A 168 -3.58 -7.72 1.90
N THR A 169 -3.72 -6.68 1.10
CA THR A 169 -4.66 -6.61 -0.03
C THR A 169 -3.91 -6.26 -1.30
N SER A 170 -4.03 -7.12 -2.30
CA SER A 170 -3.57 -6.88 -3.66
C SER A 170 -4.71 -6.34 -4.51
N PHE A 171 -4.39 -5.68 -5.62
CA PHE A 171 -5.40 -5.10 -6.50
C PHE A 171 -5.23 -5.59 -7.93
N LEU A 172 -6.30 -6.14 -8.51
CA LEU A 172 -6.42 -6.34 -9.95
C LEU A 172 -7.16 -5.13 -10.54
N ILE A 173 -6.49 -4.41 -11.41
CA ILE A 173 -6.96 -3.13 -11.95
C ILE A 173 -7.23 -3.30 -13.44
N SER A 174 -8.49 -3.19 -13.84
CA SER A 174 -8.90 -3.19 -15.24
C SER A 174 -9.04 -1.74 -15.71
N VAL A 175 -8.30 -1.37 -16.75
CA VAL A 175 -8.30 -0.03 -17.35
C VAL A 175 -8.89 -0.10 -18.75
N ASP A 176 -10.02 0.56 -18.96
CA ASP A 176 -10.63 0.72 -20.28
C ASP A 176 -10.02 1.94 -20.98
N ILE A 177 -9.35 1.70 -22.09
CA ILE A 177 -8.77 2.77 -22.92
C ILE A 177 -9.53 2.98 -24.25
N GLY A 178 -10.75 2.43 -24.34
CA GLY A 178 -11.64 2.56 -25.49
C GLY A 178 -11.40 1.53 -26.57
N ILE A 179 -10.14 1.33 -27.00
CA ILE A 179 -9.78 0.32 -28.02
C ILE A 179 -9.55 -1.07 -27.45
N GLU A 180 -9.15 -1.14 -26.18
CA GLU A 180 -8.88 -2.38 -25.47
C GLU A 180 -9.02 -2.19 -23.95
N LYS A 181 -8.98 -3.30 -23.22
CA LYS A 181 -8.92 -3.31 -21.76
C LYS A 181 -7.58 -3.86 -21.31
N LEU A 182 -6.87 -3.08 -20.52
CA LEU A 182 -5.62 -3.49 -19.89
C LEU A 182 -5.93 -4.07 -18.51
N LEU A 183 -5.26 -5.16 -18.16
CA LEU A 183 -5.32 -5.75 -16.82
C LEU A 183 -3.96 -5.60 -16.15
N LEU A 184 -3.95 -5.00 -14.97
CA LEU A 184 -2.77 -4.77 -14.15
C LEU A 184 -2.92 -5.47 -12.82
N GLY A 185 -1.83 -6.02 -12.29
CA GLY A 185 -1.75 -6.56 -10.94
C GLY A 185 -0.84 -5.67 -10.08
N MET A 186 -1.33 -5.26 -8.92
CA MET A 186 -0.52 -4.64 -7.88
C MET A 186 -0.52 -5.55 -6.66
N HIS A 187 0.65 -6.06 -6.27
CA HIS A 187 0.80 -6.85 -5.05
C HIS A 187 0.80 -5.92 -3.82
N GLY A 188 0.03 -6.27 -2.77
CA GLY A 188 -0.12 -5.45 -1.58
C GLY A 188 1.12 -5.42 -0.68
N GLY A 189 1.89 -6.51 -0.62
CA GLY A 189 3.12 -6.59 0.17
C GLY A 189 3.83 -7.93 -0.05
N MET A 190 5.10 -7.89 -0.48
CA MET A 190 5.91 -9.07 -0.81
C MET A 190 7.00 -9.38 0.22
N GLY A 191 7.16 -8.54 1.25
CA GLY A 191 8.17 -8.74 2.28
C GLY A 191 7.89 -9.99 3.13
N LEU A 192 8.93 -10.77 3.41
CA LEU A 192 8.88 -11.91 4.33
C LEU A 192 9.11 -11.52 5.80
N ASN A 193 9.23 -10.22 6.08
CA ASN A 193 9.50 -9.69 7.40
C ASN A 193 8.34 -10.03 8.34
N GLY A 194 8.65 -10.55 9.52
CA GLY A 194 7.65 -10.92 10.50
C GLY A 194 7.00 -12.30 10.29
N LEU A 195 7.37 -13.07 9.25
CA LEU A 195 6.78 -14.36 8.92
C LEU A 195 7.49 -15.57 9.52
N SER A 196 8.62 -15.42 10.22
CA SER A 196 9.19 -16.56 10.95
C SER A 196 8.27 -16.97 12.11
N LEU A 197 8.20 -18.25 12.44
CA LEU A 197 7.35 -18.72 13.54
C LEU A 197 7.66 -17.99 14.86
N ALA A 198 8.94 -17.69 15.12
CA ALA A 198 9.36 -16.95 16.31
C ALA A 198 8.83 -15.50 16.32
N GLU A 199 8.86 -14.81 15.16
CA GLU A 199 8.31 -13.45 15.03
C GLU A 199 6.79 -13.46 15.12
N LEU A 200 6.11 -14.43 14.49
CA LEU A 200 4.66 -14.57 14.60
C LEU A 200 4.23 -14.80 16.05
N GLU A 201 4.94 -15.68 16.78
CA GLU A 201 4.69 -15.95 18.21
C GLU A 201 4.95 -14.68 19.04
N GLN A 202 6.09 -14.01 18.84
CA GLN A 202 6.45 -12.76 19.52
C GLN A 202 5.40 -11.67 19.29
N ASN A 203 4.88 -11.57 18.08
CA ASN A 203 3.88 -10.58 17.68
C ASN A 203 2.44 -11.03 17.94
N HIS A 204 2.23 -12.21 18.55
CA HIS A 204 0.91 -12.81 18.77
C HIS A 204 0.07 -12.92 17.49
N LEU A 205 0.74 -13.17 16.35
CA LEU A 205 0.11 -13.42 15.06
C LEU A 205 -0.04 -14.93 14.81
N PRO A 206 -1.06 -15.36 14.05
CA PRO A 206 -1.30 -16.77 13.83
C PRO A 206 -0.20 -17.42 12.98
N ALA A 207 0.30 -18.58 13.40
CA ALA A 207 1.29 -19.35 12.66
C ALA A 207 0.82 -19.77 11.25
N SER A 208 -0.48 -19.80 11.00
CA SER A 208 -1.07 -20.07 9.69
C SER A 208 -0.67 -19.02 8.64
N LEU A 209 -0.27 -17.83 9.05
CA LEU A 209 0.05 -16.72 8.17
C LEU A 209 1.17 -17.06 7.17
N GLN A 210 2.12 -17.96 7.53
CA GLN A 210 3.12 -18.48 6.59
C GLN A 210 2.47 -19.26 5.42
N LYS A 211 1.49 -20.11 5.73
CA LYS A 211 0.76 -20.90 4.72
C LYS A 211 -0.16 -20.00 3.88
N ASP A 212 -0.76 -19.02 4.54
CA ASP A 212 -1.63 -18.06 3.88
C ASP A 212 -0.81 -17.22 2.88
N TYR A 213 0.41 -16.82 3.23
CA TYR A 213 1.33 -16.13 2.32
C TYR A 213 1.68 -16.99 1.09
N GLU A 214 2.05 -18.25 1.31
CA GLU A 214 2.35 -19.17 0.20
C GLU A 214 1.14 -19.34 -0.74
N LYS A 215 -0.06 -19.45 -0.17
CA LYS A 215 -1.31 -19.53 -0.93
C LYS A 215 -1.56 -18.26 -1.73
N SER A 216 -1.37 -17.08 -1.10
CA SER A 216 -1.53 -15.77 -1.72
C SER A 216 -0.64 -15.59 -2.94
N LEU A 217 0.64 -15.99 -2.85
CA LEU A 217 1.56 -15.94 -3.98
C LEU A 217 1.13 -16.83 -5.15
N LYS A 218 0.60 -18.02 -4.85
CA LYS A 218 0.08 -18.94 -5.88
C LYS A 218 -1.21 -18.44 -6.54
N GLU A 219 -2.04 -17.69 -5.82
CA GLU A 219 -3.27 -17.12 -6.36
C GLU A 219 -3.01 -15.95 -7.30
N ILE A 220 -2.04 -15.09 -6.97
CA ILE A 220 -1.69 -13.92 -7.81
C ILE A 220 -0.92 -14.32 -9.07
N SER A 221 -0.23 -15.46 -9.06
CA SER A 221 0.54 -15.94 -10.21
C SER A 221 -0.31 -16.59 -11.31
N LYS A 222 -1.62 -16.71 -11.13
CA LYS A 222 -2.60 -17.23 -12.11
C LYS A 222 -3.16 -16.12 -12.97
#